data_558d114df8eadc496951cdf781aea182
#
_entry.id   558d114df8eadc496951cdf781aea182
#
_cell.length_a   1.000
_cell.length_b   1.000
_cell.length_c   1.000
_cell.angle_alpha   90.00
_cell.angle_beta   90.00
_cell.angle_gamma   90.00
#
_symmetry.space_group_name_H-M   'P 1'
#
loop_
_entity.id
_entity.type
_entity.pdbx_description
1 polymer ?
#
loop_
_entity_poly.entity_id
_entity_poly.type
_entity_poly.pdbx_seq_one_letter_code
_entity_poly.pdbx_strand_id
1 'polypeptide(L)'
;MRVFLTGATGFLGSSLAAELLRRGHNVRALVRPGSRSRVPPGCDIVHGDALRAETYVDKVAPADTFVHLVGVSHPSPSKAEEFRKIDLVSAREAVNAAKPAGVDHFVYLSVARPAPMMKAYQAVRAEGEAMVIASGIPATFVRPWYVLGPGRSWPRMLQPFYAVARLFPATRAGANRLALVTLEQMTQTLAWAVENRPEQLQIFEPPQIKVGGRLPARSEREAASA
;
A
#
# COMPACT_ATOMS: atom_id res chain seq x y z
N MET A 1 -0.96 -17.18 -7.18
CA MET A 1 0.31 -16.41 -7.26
C MET A 1 1.09 -16.59 -5.98
N ARG A 2 2.39 -16.44 -6.01
CA ARG A 2 3.30 -16.45 -4.86
C ARG A 2 3.59 -14.99 -4.48
N VAL A 3 3.24 -14.61 -3.28
CA VAL A 3 3.31 -13.22 -2.80
C VAL A 3 4.29 -13.12 -1.66
N PHE A 4 5.29 -12.25 -1.77
CA PHE A 4 6.15 -11.88 -0.65
C PHE A 4 5.61 -10.59 -0.02
N LEU A 5 5.26 -10.64 1.26
CA LEU A 5 4.57 -9.56 1.96
C LEU A 5 5.41 -9.04 3.12
N THR A 6 5.80 -7.77 3.07
CA THR A 6 6.37 -7.05 4.20
C THR A 6 5.30 -6.23 4.90
N GLY A 7 5.39 -6.14 6.23
CA GLY A 7 4.36 -5.48 7.04
C GLY A 7 3.13 -6.35 7.34
N ALA A 8 3.22 -7.67 7.16
CA ALA A 8 2.14 -8.64 7.38
C ALA A 8 1.53 -8.62 8.80
N THR A 9 2.27 -8.20 9.81
CA THR A 9 1.80 -8.07 11.20
C THR A 9 1.06 -6.77 11.49
N GLY A 10 1.01 -5.86 10.50
CA GLY A 10 0.35 -4.57 10.61
C GLY A 10 -1.15 -4.64 10.35
N PHE A 11 -1.84 -3.51 10.59
CA PHE A 11 -3.29 -3.36 10.43
C PHE A 11 -3.81 -3.74 9.03
N LEU A 12 -3.16 -3.26 7.97
CA LEU A 12 -3.49 -3.61 6.59
C LEU A 12 -2.92 -4.98 6.20
N GLY A 13 -1.70 -5.26 6.64
CA GLY A 13 -0.98 -6.46 6.22
C GLY A 13 -1.63 -7.76 6.67
N SER A 14 -2.13 -7.82 7.90
CA SER A 14 -2.83 -9.01 8.40
C SER A 14 -4.14 -9.26 7.65
N SER A 15 -4.90 -8.19 7.36
CA SER A 15 -6.14 -8.30 6.58
C SER A 15 -5.86 -8.72 5.13
N LEU A 16 -4.83 -8.15 4.51
CA LEU A 16 -4.45 -8.54 3.15
C LEU A 16 -3.96 -9.98 3.09
N ALA A 17 -3.11 -10.40 4.04
CA ALA A 17 -2.63 -11.77 4.09
C ALA A 17 -3.77 -12.79 4.18
N ALA A 18 -4.76 -12.54 5.06
CA ALA A 18 -5.95 -13.38 5.18
C ALA A 18 -6.77 -13.43 3.89
N GLU A 19 -6.97 -12.29 3.22
CA GLU A 19 -7.73 -12.22 1.97
C GLU A 19 -7.00 -12.92 0.81
N LEU A 20 -5.67 -12.77 0.71
CA LEU A 20 -4.88 -13.46 -0.31
C LEU A 20 -4.91 -14.99 -0.13
N LEU A 21 -4.79 -15.48 1.12
CA LEU A 21 -4.94 -16.90 1.43
C LEU A 21 -6.34 -17.41 1.06
N ARG A 22 -7.39 -16.64 1.39
CA ARG A 22 -8.78 -16.98 1.03
C ARG A 22 -8.99 -17.07 -0.48
N ARG A 23 -8.25 -16.29 -1.28
CA ARG A 23 -8.25 -16.34 -2.75
C ARG A 23 -7.36 -17.43 -3.33
N GLY A 24 -6.70 -18.25 -2.50
CA GLY A 24 -5.85 -19.35 -2.94
C GLY A 24 -4.44 -18.94 -3.34
N HIS A 25 -3.96 -17.77 -2.91
CA HIS A 25 -2.57 -17.36 -3.12
C HIS A 25 -1.65 -17.92 -2.04
N ASN A 26 -0.39 -18.15 -2.38
CA ASN A 26 0.65 -18.51 -1.43
C ASN A 26 1.28 -17.23 -0.89
N VAL A 27 1.17 -17.00 0.42
CA VAL A 27 1.68 -15.78 1.07
C VAL A 27 2.88 -16.11 1.93
N ARG A 28 4.02 -15.53 1.57
CA ARG A 28 5.24 -15.54 2.36
C ARG A 28 5.37 -14.21 3.10
N ALA A 29 5.27 -14.25 4.42
CA ALA A 29 5.21 -13.07 5.27
C ALA A 29 6.55 -12.79 5.95
N LEU A 30 7.15 -11.62 5.70
CA LEU A 30 8.33 -11.15 6.43
C LEU A 30 7.91 -10.70 7.83
N VAL A 31 8.50 -11.32 8.84
CA VAL A 31 8.14 -11.12 10.25
C VAL A 31 9.39 -10.92 11.08
N ARG A 32 9.39 -9.89 11.92
CA ARG A 32 10.45 -9.74 12.93
C ARG A 32 10.33 -10.83 13.99
N PRO A 33 11.46 -11.31 14.54
CA PRO A 33 11.43 -12.22 15.68
C PRO A 33 10.50 -11.69 16.80
N GLY A 34 9.68 -12.55 17.37
CA GLY A 34 8.73 -12.20 18.42
C GLY A 34 7.38 -11.63 17.95
N SER A 35 7.18 -11.37 16.65
CA SER A 35 5.94 -10.77 16.12
C SER A 35 5.01 -11.78 15.40
N ARG A 36 5.27 -13.06 15.47
CA ARG A 36 4.58 -14.13 14.73
C ARG A 36 3.06 -14.21 15.00
N SER A 37 2.64 -13.92 16.21
CA SER A 37 1.23 -14.08 16.66
C SER A 37 0.20 -13.22 15.90
N ARG A 38 0.66 -12.25 15.11
CA ARG A 38 -0.21 -11.34 14.35
C ARG A 38 -0.39 -11.73 12.87
N VAL A 39 0.27 -12.78 12.43
CA VAL A 39 0.18 -13.24 11.04
C VAL A 39 -0.92 -14.28 10.94
N PRO A 40 -1.83 -14.21 9.96
CA PRO A 40 -2.86 -15.21 9.75
C PRO A 40 -2.27 -16.62 9.57
N PRO A 41 -2.94 -17.65 10.11
CA PRO A 41 -2.56 -19.05 9.83
C PRO A 41 -2.57 -19.32 8.33
N GLY A 42 -1.61 -20.13 7.85
CA GLY A 42 -1.48 -20.47 6.43
C GLY A 42 -0.44 -19.63 5.67
N CYS A 43 0.11 -18.56 6.29
CA CYS A 43 1.26 -17.88 5.71
C CYS A 43 2.57 -18.63 6.00
N ASP A 44 3.46 -18.68 5.00
CA ASP A 44 4.87 -19.04 5.19
C ASP A 44 5.59 -17.91 5.92
N ILE A 45 6.17 -18.19 7.08
CA ILE A 45 6.86 -17.18 7.87
C ILE A 45 8.34 -17.10 7.47
N VAL A 46 8.77 -15.93 7.05
CA VAL A 46 10.17 -15.58 6.84
C VAL A 46 10.62 -14.65 7.97
N HIS A 47 11.62 -15.07 8.74
CA HIS A 47 12.22 -14.21 9.75
C HIS A 47 13.25 -13.27 9.13
N GLY A 48 13.11 -11.96 9.41
CA GLY A 48 14.02 -10.92 8.94
C GLY A 48 13.56 -9.53 9.38
N ASP A 49 14.38 -8.54 9.03
CA ASP A 49 14.11 -7.13 9.31
C ASP A 49 13.85 -6.37 8.00
N ALA A 50 12.69 -5.77 7.85
CA ALA A 50 12.34 -4.98 6.67
C ALA A 50 13.26 -3.76 6.42
N LEU A 51 14.04 -3.35 7.41
CA LEU A 51 15.04 -2.29 7.30
C LEU A 51 16.42 -2.78 6.84
N ARG A 52 16.58 -4.09 6.57
CA ARG A 52 17.84 -4.74 6.25
C ARG A 52 17.62 -5.86 5.25
N ALA A 53 17.76 -5.56 3.96
CA ALA A 53 17.52 -6.50 2.85
C ALA A 53 18.31 -7.80 2.98
N GLU A 54 19.56 -7.72 3.46
CA GLU A 54 20.46 -8.87 3.64
C GLU A 54 19.88 -9.95 4.57
N THR A 55 18.89 -9.63 5.41
CA THR A 55 18.26 -10.60 6.31
C THR A 55 17.20 -11.47 5.65
N TYR A 56 16.76 -11.13 4.42
CA TYR A 56 15.64 -11.83 3.77
C TYR A 56 15.70 -11.89 2.23
N VAL A 57 16.69 -11.26 1.58
CA VAL A 57 16.77 -11.19 0.12
C VAL A 57 16.79 -12.58 -0.54
N ASP A 58 17.50 -13.52 0.03
CA ASP A 58 17.60 -14.93 -0.39
C ASP A 58 16.29 -15.71 -0.25
N LYS A 59 15.33 -15.16 0.48
CA LYS A 59 14.04 -15.77 0.81
C LYS A 59 12.88 -15.15 0.03
N VAL A 60 13.11 -14.10 -0.78
CA VAL A 60 12.09 -13.49 -1.61
C VAL A 60 11.67 -14.42 -2.73
N ALA A 61 12.63 -14.96 -3.45
CA ALA A 61 12.35 -15.95 -4.51
C ALA A 61 11.73 -17.24 -3.91
N PRO A 62 10.81 -17.87 -4.62
CA PRO A 62 10.28 -17.59 -5.94
C PRO A 62 8.95 -16.80 -5.89
N ALA A 63 8.95 -15.54 -5.46
CA ALA A 63 7.75 -14.70 -5.44
C ALA A 63 7.46 -14.09 -6.81
N ASP A 64 6.19 -14.09 -7.22
CA ASP A 64 5.72 -13.42 -8.43
C ASP A 64 5.50 -11.92 -8.15
N THR A 65 4.97 -11.59 -6.97
CA THR A 65 4.65 -10.22 -6.54
C THR A 65 5.27 -9.92 -5.18
N PHE A 66 5.92 -8.76 -5.07
CA PHE A 66 6.39 -8.20 -3.80
C PHE A 66 5.43 -7.11 -3.31
N VAL A 67 4.86 -7.27 -2.13
CA VAL A 67 3.95 -6.30 -1.52
C VAL A 67 4.62 -5.62 -0.33
N HIS A 68 4.77 -4.29 -0.40
CA HIS A 68 5.41 -3.49 0.65
C HIS A 68 4.41 -2.61 1.39
N LEU A 69 4.11 -2.98 2.65
CA LEU A 69 3.17 -2.27 3.52
C LEU A 69 3.82 -1.72 4.81
N VAL A 70 5.15 -1.74 4.90
CA VAL A 70 5.85 -1.23 6.09
C VAL A 70 5.75 0.29 6.14
N GLY A 71 5.58 0.81 7.35
CA GLY A 71 5.60 2.22 7.64
C GLY A 71 5.33 2.50 9.11
N VAL A 72 5.55 3.75 9.51
CA VAL A 72 5.30 4.22 10.87
C VAL A 72 3.81 4.11 11.19
N SER A 73 3.52 3.43 12.31
CA SER A 73 2.15 3.34 12.80
C SER A 73 1.67 4.67 13.37
N HIS A 74 0.39 5.02 13.10
CA HIS A 74 -0.21 6.29 13.52
C HIS A 74 0.64 7.51 13.13
N PRO A 75 0.81 7.77 11.81
CA PRO A 75 1.61 8.88 11.34
C PRO A 75 1.07 10.22 11.85
N SER A 76 1.98 11.09 12.31
CA SER A 76 1.69 12.45 12.76
C SER A 76 2.81 13.39 12.31
N PRO A 77 2.57 14.73 12.24
CA PRO A 77 3.60 15.68 11.82
C PRO A 77 4.89 15.62 12.65
N SER A 78 4.78 15.25 13.94
CA SER A 78 5.93 15.12 14.86
C SER A 78 6.87 13.96 14.55
N LYS A 79 6.46 13.02 13.68
CA LYS A 79 7.22 11.80 13.35
C LYS A 79 8.03 11.91 12.06
N ALA A 80 8.38 13.12 11.63
CA ALA A 80 9.09 13.33 10.37
C ALA A 80 10.41 12.54 10.27
N GLU A 81 11.15 12.43 11.38
CA GLU A 81 12.40 11.68 11.44
C GLU A 81 12.15 10.16 11.38
N GLU A 82 11.09 9.67 12.05
CA GLU A 82 10.72 8.26 11.98
C GLU A 82 10.34 7.84 10.54
N PHE A 83 9.67 8.72 9.77
CA PHE A 83 9.35 8.44 8.37
C PHE A 83 10.60 8.21 7.53
N ARG A 84 11.66 9.00 7.75
CA ARG A 84 12.95 8.79 7.07
C ARG A 84 13.62 7.50 7.51
N LYS A 85 13.65 7.22 8.82
CA LYS A 85 14.34 6.05 9.39
C LYS A 85 13.62 4.72 9.11
N ILE A 86 12.30 4.74 8.97
CA ILE A 86 11.50 3.52 8.82
C ILE A 86 10.90 3.42 7.42
N ASP A 87 10.07 4.39 7.00
CA ASP A 87 9.34 4.28 5.74
C ASP A 87 10.28 4.32 4.53
N LEU A 88 11.21 5.28 4.50
CA LEU A 88 12.15 5.41 3.39
C LEU A 88 13.16 4.27 3.35
N VAL A 89 13.74 3.92 4.51
CA VAL A 89 14.72 2.83 4.60
C VAL A 89 14.07 1.53 4.19
N SER A 90 12.88 1.20 4.73
CA SER A 90 12.19 -0.05 4.39
C SER A 90 11.79 -0.13 2.90
N ALA A 91 11.42 1.00 2.29
CA ALA A 91 11.12 1.04 0.86
C ALA A 91 12.37 0.75 0.00
N ARG A 92 13.51 1.35 0.35
CA ARG A 92 14.79 1.09 -0.30
C ARG A 92 15.20 -0.37 -0.16
N GLU A 93 15.15 -0.91 1.05
CA GLU A 93 15.54 -2.29 1.32
C GLU A 93 14.57 -3.30 0.67
N ALA A 94 13.28 -2.95 0.54
CA ALA A 94 12.33 -3.75 -0.21
C ALA A 94 12.67 -3.82 -1.71
N VAL A 95 13.08 -2.70 -2.32
CA VAL A 95 13.54 -2.67 -3.72
C VAL A 95 14.85 -3.47 -3.87
N ASN A 96 15.80 -3.31 -2.94
CA ASN A 96 17.07 -4.03 -2.94
C ASN A 96 16.87 -5.56 -2.84
N ALA A 97 15.82 -6.01 -2.17
CA ALA A 97 15.49 -7.44 -2.07
C ALA A 97 14.66 -7.94 -3.26
N ALA A 98 13.71 -7.14 -3.76
CA ALA A 98 12.81 -7.54 -4.83
C ALA A 98 13.51 -7.67 -6.19
N LYS A 99 14.41 -6.71 -6.52
CA LYS A 99 15.08 -6.66 -7.82
C LYS A 99 15.94 -7.87 -8.11
N PRO A 100 16.88 -8.29 -7.24
CA PRO A 100 17.70 -9.52 -7.48
C PRO A 100 16.88 -10.80 -7.42
N ALA A 101 15.75 -10.80 -6.71
CA ALA A 101 14.85 -11.96 -6.68
C ALA A 101 14.04 -12.14 -7.96
N GLY A 102 14.08 -11.17 -8.89
CA GLY A 102 13.40 -11.24 -10.17
C GLY A 102 11.87 -11.22 -10.07
N VAL A 103 11.31 -10.48 -9.08
CA VAL A 103 9.84 -10.37 -8.98
C VAL A 103 9.26 -9.65 -10.18
N ASP A 104 8.10 -10.10 -10.64
CA ASP A 104 7.43 -9.55 -11.81
C ASP A 104 6.64 -8.28 -11.51
N HIS A 105 6.27 -8.05 -10.25
CA HIS A 105 5.39 -6.97 -9.86
C HIS A 105 5.69 -6.46 -8.44
N PHE A 106 5.66 -5.13 -8.25
CA PHE A 106 5.84 -4.49 -6.96
C PHE A 106 4.59 -3.69 -6.55
N VAL A 107 3.93 -4.07 -5.46
CA VAL A 107 2.79 -3.33 -4.91
C VAL A 107 3.27 -2.50 -3.72
N TYR A 108 3.14 -1.19 -3.82
CA TYR A 108 3.61 -0.23 -2.81
C TYR A 108 2.45 0.54 -2.17
N LEU A 109 2.36 0.47 -0.85
CA LEU A 109 1.46 1.33 -0.09
C LEU A 109 2.08 2.72 0.04
N SER A 110 1.51 3.69 -0.64
CA SER A 110 1.93 5.08 -0.60
C SER A 110 0.91 5.97 0.15
N VAL A 111 0.77 7.22 -0.21
CA VAL A 111 -0.18 8.17 0.37
C VAL A 111 -0.75 9.10 -0.69
N ALA A 112 -2.01 9.48 -0.54
CA ALA A 112 -2.65 10.47 -1.40
C ALA A 112 -1.93 11.82 -1.31
N ARG A 113 -1.62 12.42 -2.45
CA ARG A 113 -0.88 13.69 -2.56
C ARG A 113 -1.28 14.47 -3.84
N PRO A 114 -1.21 15.80 -3.84
CA PRO A 114 -0.84 16.68 -2.73
C PRO A 114 -1.92 16.77 -1.65
N ALA A 115 -1.50 16.96 -0.39
CA ALA A 115 -2.37 17.20 0.74
C ALA A 115 -1.84 18.38 1.58
N PRO A 116 -2.70 19.13 2.28
CA PRO A 116 -2.31 20.36 2.99
C PRO A 116 -1.39 20.09 4.19
N MET A 117 -1.49 18.92 4.79
CA MET A 117 -0.74 18.51 5.98
C MET A 117 0.15 17.29 5.69
N MET A 118 0.95 16.85 6.67
CA MET A 118 1.80 15.68 6.56
C MET A 118 2.85 15.77 5.44
N LYS A 119 3.42 16.96 5.19
CA LYS A 119 4.35 17.20 4.08
C LYS A 119 5.57 16.27 4.11
N ALA A 120 6.17 16.08 5.29
CA ALA A 120 7.32 15.17 5.45
C ALA A 120 6.96 13.71 5.09
N TYR A 121 5.76 13.26 5.48
CA TYR A 121 5.27 11.92 5.14
C TYR A 121 5.04 11.78 3.64
N GLN A 122 4.38 12.77 3.01
CA GLN A 122 4.17 12.77 1.56
C GLN A 122 5.50 12.75 0.78
N ALA A 123 6.50 13.52 1.23
CA ALA A 123 7.81 13.57 0.59
C ALA A 123 8.52 12.21 0.65
N VAL A 124 8.55 11.57 1.82
CA VAL A 124 9.16 10.25 2.00
C VAL A 124 8.46 9.18 1.16
N ARG A 125 7.12 9.18 1.11
CA ARG A 125 6.39 8.23 0.27
C ARG A 125 6.62 8.48 -1.23
N ALA A 126 6.74 9.75 -1.64
CA ALA A 126 7.09 10.11 -3.02
C ALA A 126 8.50 9.62 -3.40
N GLU A 127 9.47 9.77 -2.49
CA GLU A 127 10.83 9.27 -2.68
C GLU A 127 10.85 7.73 -2.78
N GLY A 128 10.07 7.03 -1.96
CA GLY A 128 9.87 5.58 -2.07
C GLY A 128 9.27 5.16 -3.43
N GLU A 129 8.25 5.86 -3.93
CA GLU A 129 7.71 5.63 -5.27
C GLU A 129 8.77 5.81 -6.37
N ALA A 130 9.60 6.86 -6.25
CA ALA A 130 10.67 7.10 -7.21
C ALA A 130 11.70 5.97 -7.21
N MET A 131 12.04 5.40 -6.05
CA MET A 131 12.93 4.23 -5.96
C MET A 131 12.33 3.00 -6.64
N VAL A 132 11.04 2.75 -6.44
CA VAL A 132 10.35 1.63 -7.10
C VAL A 132 10.33 1.81 -8.61
N ILE A 133 10.02 3.01 -9.11
CA ILE A 133 10.06 3.32 -10.56
C ILE A 133 11.47 3.11 -11.12
N ALA A 134 12.49 3.62 -10.44
CA ALA A 134 13.89 3.49 -10.86
C ALA A 134 14.40 2.04 -10.88
N SER A 135 13.74 1.13 -10.15
CA SER A 135 14.08 -0.30 -10.18
C SER A 135 13.77 -0.98 -11.51
N GLY A 136 12.83 -0.41 -12.29
CA GLY A 136 12.32 -0.98 -13.54
C GLY A 136 11.29 -2.10 -13.35
N ILE A 137 10.95 -2.46 -12.10
CA ILE A 137 9.91 -3.47 -11.82
C ILE A 137 8.53 -2.85 -12.09
N PRO A 138 7.65 -3.48 -12.88
CA PRO A 138 6.26 -3.06 -13.01
C PRO A 138 5.60 -2.87 -11.65
N ALA A 139 4.93 -1.74 -11.43
CA ALA A 139 4.51 -1.37 -10.08
C ALA A 139 3.06 -0.91 -9.98
N THR A 140 2.44 -1.20 -8.84
CA THR A 140 1.16 -0.62 -8.45
C THR A 140 1.30 0.18 -7.17
N PHE A 141 0.96 1.48 -7.22
CA PHE A 141 0.93 2.35 -6.04
C PHE A 141 -0.50 2.51 -5.55
N VAL A 142 -0.72 2.17 -4.28
CA VAL A 142 -2.01 2.40 -3.62
C VAL A 142 -1.85 3.59 -2.68
N ARG A 143 -2.57 4.68 -2.94
CA ARG A 143 -2.42 5.99 -2.28
C ARG A 143 -3.66 6.35 -1.44
N PRO A 144 -3.94 5.68 -0.31
CA PRO A 144 -4.99 6.15 0.59
C PRO A 144 -4.59 7.47 1.25
N TRP A 145 -5.60 8.24 1.69
CA TRP A 145 -5.34 9.34 2.62
C TRP A 145 -5.45 8.85 4.06
N TYR A 146 -6.60 8.31 4.41
CA TYR A 146 -6.83 7.72 5.72
C TYR A 146 -7.66 6.44 5.61
N VAL A 147 -7.26 5.42 6.35
CA VAL A 147 -7.93 4.12 6.36
C VAL A 147 -8.72 3.94 7.65
N LEU A 148 -10.04 3.83 7.53
CA LEU A 148 -10.97 3.56 8.63
C LEU A 148 -11.00 2.07 8.94
N GLY A 149 -11.11 1.74 10.23
CA GLY A 149 -11.27 0.36 10.68
C GLY A 149 -11.32 0.26 12.20
N PRO A 150 -11.29 -0.95 12.76
CA PRO A 150 -11.29 -1.16 14.20
C PRO A 150 -10.19 -0.34 14.89
N GLY A 151 -10.55 0.44 15.92
CA GLY A 151 -9.65 1.34 16.63
C GLY A 151 -9.21 2.61 15.86
N ARG A 152 -9.74 2.85 14.65
CA ARG A 152 -9.39 3.99 13.78
C ARG A 152 -10.64 4.66 13.20
N SER A 153 -11.57 5.06 14.05
CA SER A 153 -12.88 5.61 13.63
C SER A 153 -13.00 7.14 13.79
N TRP A 154 -12.10 7.80 14.53
CA TRP A 154 -12.19 9.23 14.81
C TRP A 154 -12.32 10.13 13.57
N PRO A 155 -11.72 9.84 12.39
CA PRO A 155 -11.87 10.69 11.22
C PRO A 155 -13.25 10.64 10.57
N ARG A 156 -14.15 9.74 11.02
CA ARG A 156 -15.56 9.79 10.61
C ARG A 156 -16.19 11.14 10.93
N MET A 157 -15.73 11.83 11.98
CA MET A 157 -16.18 13.17 12.32
C MET A 157 -15.86 14.21 11.23
N LEU A 158 -14.90 13.93 10.34
CA LEU A 158 -14.56 14.79 9.21
C LEU A 158 -15.45 14.57 7.97
N GLN A 159 -16.27 13.52 7.94
CA GLN A 159 -17.12 13.21 6.79
C GLN A 159 -18.07 14.35 6.40
N PRO A 160 -18.74 15.07 7.32
CA PRO A 160 -19.58 16.20 6.96
C PRO A 160 -18.81 17.30 6.21
N PHE A 161 -17.58 17.60 6.64
CA PHE A 161 -16.71 18.59 5.97
C PHE A 161 -16.37 18.16 4.54
N TYR A 162 -16.05 16.89 4.34
CA TYR A 162 -15.79 16.35 2.99
C TYR A 162 -17.06 16.35 2.13
N ALA A 163 -18.23 16.11 2.71
CA ALA A 163 -19.51 16.17 1.99
C ALA A 163 -19.78 17.60 1.49
N VAL A 164 -19.63 18.59 2.36
CA VAL A 164 -19.78 20.02 1.99
C VAL A 164 -18.74 20.43 0.95
N ALA A 165 -17.45 20.08 1.15
CA ALA A 165 -16.39 20.43 0.22
C ALA A 165 -16.57 19.82 -1.19
N ARG A 166 -17.33 18.74 -1.34
CA ARG A 166 -17.67 18.15 -2.64
C ARG A 166 -18.74 18.93 -3.40
N LEU A 167 -19.54 19.75 -2.72
CA LEU A 167 -20.57 20.55 -3.37
C LEU A 167 -19.98 21.71 -4.17
N PHE A 168 -18.78 22.16 -3.80
CA PHE A 168 -18.12 23.28 -4.48
C PHE A 168 -17.11 22.77 -5.52
N PRO A 169 -17.19 23.18 -6.80
CA PRO A 169 -16.30 22.73 -7.87
C PRO A 169 -14.81 22.94 -7.53
N ALA A 170 -14.45 24.08 -6.92
CA ALA A 170 -13.07 24.42 -6.57
C ALA A 170 -12.42 23.46 -5.54
N THR A 171 -13.22 22.87 -4.64
CA THR A 171 -12.72 21.99 -3.57
C THR A 171 -13.01 20.51 -3.82
N ARG A 172 -13.87 20.19 -4.79
CA ARG A 172 -14.32 18.82 -5.09
C ARG A 172 -13.15 17.86 -5.38
N ALA A 173 -12.19 18.29 -6.21
CA ALA A 173 -11.02 17.46 -6.54
C ALA A 173 -10.17 17.13 -5.31
N GLY A 174 -9.94 18.12 -4.44
CA GLY A 174 -9.22 17.94 -3.17
C GLY A 174 -9.99 17.02 -2.20
N ALA A 175 -11.29 17.23 -2.05
CA ALA A 175 -12.15 16.43 -1.19
C ALA A 175 -12.22 14.95 -1.64
N ASN A 176 -12.23 14.68 -2.94
CA ASN A 176 -12.18 13.33 -3.48
C ASN A 176 -10.82 12.66 -3.23
N ARG A 177 -9.73 13.40 -3.45
CA ARG A 177 -8.36 12.90 -3.22
C ARG A 177 -8.09 12.57 -1.75
N LEU A 178 -8.65 13.33 -0.82
CA LEU A 178 -8.49 13.12 0.62
C LEU A 178 -9.65 12.31 1.22
N ALA A 179 -10.41 11.60 0.38
CA ALA A 179 -11.53 10.81 0.85
C ALA A 179 -11.07 9.67 1.76
N LEU A 180 -11.89 9.42 2.80
CA LEU A 180 -11.69 8.30 3.70
C LEU A 180 -12.03 7.00 2.97
N VAL A 181 -11.21 5.97 3.20
CA VAL A 181 -11.43 4.60 2.69
C VAL A 181 -11.52 3.63 3.87
N THR A 182 -12.17 2.51 3.69
CA THR A 182 -12.28 1.48 4.73
C THR A 182 -11.16 0.45 4.61
N LEU A 183 -10.91 -0.28 5.70
CA LEU A 183 -9.99 -1.42 5.70
C LEU A 183 -10.37 -2.44 4.63
N GLU A 184 -11.66 -2.74 4.49
CA GLU A 184 -12.16 -3.66 3.46
C GLU A 184 -11.85 -3.16 2.04
N GLN A 185 -12.17 -1.89 1.72
CA GLN A 185 -11.86 -1.30 0.42
C GLN A 185 -10.37 -1.36 0.10
N MET A 186 -9.52 -1.05 1.10
CA MET A 186 -8.07 -1.17 0.96
C MET A 186 -7.62 -2.61 0.70
N THR A 187 -8.15 -3.55 1.47
CA THR A 187 -7.81 -4.98 1.33
C THR A 187 -8.21 -5.51 -0.06
N GLN A 188 -9.41 -5.17 -0.52
CA GLN A 188 -9.88 -5.56 -1.86
C GLN A 188 -9.04 -4.94 -2.97
N THR A 189 -8.68 -3.64 -2.84
CA THR A 189 -7.82 -2.95 -3.82
C THR A 189 -6.42 -3.55 -3.87
N LEU A 190 -5.82 -3.84 -2.71
CA LEU A 190 -4.49 -4.44 -2.64
C LEU A 190 -4.50 -5.88 -3.19
N ALA A 191 -5.53 -6.68 -2.91
CA ALA A 191 -5.67 -8.01 -3.46
C ALA A 191 -5.88 -7.96 -4.98
N TRP A 192 -6.72 -7.04 -5.47
CA TRP A 192 -6.89 -6.81 -6.90
C TRP A 192 -5.56 -6.40 -7.56
N ALA A 193 -4.79 -5.51 -6.92
CA ALA A 193 -3.47 -5.09 -7.42
C ALA A 193 -2.51 -6.29 -7.55
N VAL A 194 -2.48 -7.19 -6.57
CA VAL A 194 -1.68 -8.41 -6.64
C VAL A 194 -2.06 -9.27 -7.84
N GLU A 195 -3.35 -9.41 -8.12
CA GLU A 195 -3.89 -10.25 -9.20
C GLU A 195 -3.76 -9.63 -10.60
N ASN A 196 -3.59 -8.31 -10.68
CA ASN A 196 -3.62 -7.55 -11.93
C ASN A 196 -2.34 -6.71 -12.09
N ARG A 197 -1.27 -7.36 -12.52
CA ARG A 197 0.00 -6.70 -12.82
C ARG A 197 -0.18 -5.70 -13.98
N PRO A 198 0.25 -4.44 -13.83
CA PRO A 198 0.27 -3.48 -14.92
C PRO A 198 1.43 -3.76 -15.90
N GLU A 199 1.38 -3.19 -17.10
CA GLU A 199 2.52 -3.23 -18.03
C GLU A 199 3.75 -2.49 -17.45
N GLN A 200 3.54 -1.31 -16.86
CA GLN A 200 4.58 -0.50 -16.21
C GLN A 200 4.14 0.02 -14.85
N LEU A 201 3.17 0.93 -14.81
CA LEU A 201 2.74 1.60 -13.60
C LEU A 201 1.22 1.77 -13.54
N GLN A 202 0.64 1.37 -12.41
CA GLN A 202 -0.75 1.64 -12.06
C GLN A 202 -0.81 2.40 -10.72
N ILE A 203 -1.69 3.41 -10.64
CA ILE A 203 -1.90 4.18 -9.41
C ILE A 203 -3.37 4.11 -9.02
N PHE A 204 -3.65 3.80 -7.75
CA PHE A 204 -4.97 3.85 -7.15
C PHE A 204 -5.05 5.00 -6.16
N GLU A 205 -5.82 6.01 -6.51
CA GLU A 205 -6.20 7.12 -5.64
C GLU A 205 -7.49 6.76 -4.85
N PRO A 206 -7.88 7.53 -3.79
CA PRO A 206 -9.03 7.19 -2.96
C PRO A 206 -10.34 6.92 -3.71
N PRO A 207 -10.69 7.58 -4.83
CA PRO A 207 -11.89 7.22 -5.59
C PRO A 207 -11.88 5.79 -6.13
N GLN A 208 -10.74 5.34 -6.68
CA GLN A 208 -10.58 3.97 -7.20
C GLN A 208 -10.51 2.94 -6.06
N ILE A 209 -9.90 3.31 -4.93
CA ILE A 209 -9.84 2.46 -3.74
C ILE A 209 -11.26 2.19 -3.19
N LYS A 210 -12.15 3.18 -3.24
CA LYS A 210 -13.54 3.03 -2.76
C LYS A 210 -14.34 1.96 -3.49
N VAL A 211 -14.01 1.71 -4.74
CA VAL A 211 -14.64 0.66 -5.56
C VAL A 211 -13.83 -0.65 -5.57
N GLY A 212 -12.88 -0.80 -4.64
CA GLY A 212 -12.09 -2.01 -4.48
C GLY A 212 -11.09 -2.26 -5.61
N GLY A 213 -10.58 -1.21 -6.25
CA GLY A 213 -9.63 -1.29 -7.35
C GLY A 213 -10.25 -1.72 -8.68
N ARG A 214 -11.55 -2.01 -8.73
CA ARG A 214 -12.25 -2.30 -9.98
C ARG A 214 -12.29 -1.02 -10.81
N LEU A 215 -11.38 -0.92 -11.76
CA LEU A 215 -11.41 0.16 -12.76
C LEU A 215 -12.54 -0.14 -13.74
N PRO A 216 -13.31 0.87 -14.17
CA PRO A 216 -14.23 0.70 -15.29
C PRO A 216 -13.47 0.21 -16.52
N ALA A 217 -14.10 -0.59 -17.34
CA ALA A 217 -13.52 -1.14 -18.56
C ALA A 217 -12.93 0.00 -19.42
N ARG A 218 -11.90 -0.30 -20.22
CA ARG A 218 -11.18 0.71 -21.02
C ARG A 218 -12.14 1.51 -21.92
N SER A 219 -13.19 0.85 -22.46
CA SER A 219 -14.25 1.46 -23.23
C SER A 219 -15.08 2.51 -22.47
N GLU A 220 -15.32 2.30 -21.17
CA GLU A 220 -16.06 3.25 -20.33
C GLU A 220 -15.21 4.47 -19.93
N ARG A 221 -13.88 4.34 -19.92
CA ARG A 221 -12.95 5.45 -19.65
C ARG A 221 -12.82 6.40 -20.82
N GLU A 222 -12.82 5.86 -22.03
CA GLU A 222 -12.78 6.64 -23.28
C GLU A 222 -14.08 7.40 -23.49
N ALA A 223 -15.24 6.80 -23.17
CA ALA A 223 -16.54 7.45 -23.23
C ALA A 223 -16.75 8.56 -22.18
N ALA A 224 -16.08 8.51 -21.03
CA ALA A 224 -16.17 9.54 -19.99
C ALA A 224 -15.22 10.74 -20.22
N SER A 225 -14.33 10.65 -21.22
CA SER A 225 -13.37 11.70 -21.59
C SER A 225 -13.72 12.42 -22.89
N ALA A 226 -14.80 12.02 -23.57
CA ALA A 226 -15.39 12.64 -24.75
C ALA A 226 -16.60 13.50 -24.38
#